data_5bde2ac4ed45e516b593890203d8ae9f
#
_entry.id   5bde2ac4ed45e516b593890203d8ae9f
#
_cell.length_a   1.000
_cell.length_b   1.000
_cell.length_c   1.000
_cell.angle_alpha   90.00
_cell.angle_beta   90.00
_cell.angle_gamma   90.00
#
_symmetry.space_group_name_H-M   'P 1'
#
loop_
_entity.id
_entity.type
_entity.pdbx_description
1 polymer ?
#
loop_
_entity_poly.entity_id
_entity_poly.type
_entity_poly.pdbx_seq_one_letter_code
_entity_poly.pdbx_strand_id
1 'polypeptide(L)'
;MGQTDGDLGTALVGELALRLANQVFEGCAERGVVAMPLKGVLLLARWPALRGQRDLVDIDLLVRSSDIETVALALRTLGFEPTVRSSAGSTFVSDAWPLSIDVHLRLFPHGLFRMSTDGVFSRAELDTSLFAAPVARMSHEDVFAHLIGHFVKGRGTFREDTSLDDIRWLLREGVFQFEDAGALGAHFRALGLQRAAGYVLGHESFRDDPIACAAVRSLKLSLLDRMIIAVARLGTDTNGDSPLWWTPHLLDRSLVAGSRSLFAHADEARRRVLAQLAARSGWPTRSPNEATR
;
A
#
# COMPACT_ATOMS: atom_id res chain seq x y z
N MET A 1 14.79 -23.15 21.11
CA MET A 1 15.16 -22.65 19.77
C MET A 1 15.75 -21.28 19.99
N GLY A 2 17.03 -21.07 19.70
CA GLY A 2 17.69 -19.76 19.90
C GLY A 2 17.20 -18.79 18.84
N GLN A 3 16.83 -17.60 19.27
CA GLN A 3 16.52 -16.45 18.43
C GLN A 3 17.81 -16.12 17.65
N THR A 4 17.73 -15.99 16.32
CA THR A 4 18.90 -15.65 15.50
C THR A 4 19.21 -14.16 15.60
N ASP A 5 20.46 -13.72 15.34
CA ASP A 5 20.82 -12.30 15.36
C ASP A 5 19.96 -11.46 14.38
N GLY A 6 19.51 -12.06 13.28
CA GLY A 6 18.58 -11.45 12.33
C GLY A 6 17.22 -11.13 12.94
N ASP A 7 16.65 -12.07 13.71
CA ASP A 7 15.34 -11.89 14.36
C ASP A 7 15.37 -10.75 15.39
N LEU A 8 16.50 -10.57 16.09
CA LEU A 8 16.67 -9.49 17.05
C LEU A 8 16.74 -8.11 16.37
N GLY A 9 17.47 -8.02 15.25
CA GLY A 9 17.55 -6.79 14.45
C GLY A 9 16.19 -6.35 13.93
N THR A 10 15.43 -7.28 13.34
CA THR A 10 14.07 -7.05 12.86
C THR A 10 13.12 -6.60 13.98
N ALA A 11 13.21 -7.24 15.15
CA ALA A 11 12.41 -6.87 16.32
C ALA A 11 12.71 -5.44 16.80
N LEU A 12 13.99 -5.07 16.86
CA LEU A 12 14.41 -3.70 17.25
C LEU A 12 13.92 -2.64 16.28
N VAL A 13 14.02 -2.89 14.99
CA VAL A 13 13.49 -1.97 13.95
C VAL A 13 11.97 -1.84 14.07
N GLY A 14 11.26 -2.94 14.31
CA GLY A 14 9.82 -2.94 14.52
C GLY A 14 9.40 -2.09 15.75
N GLU A 15 10.08 -2.24 16.88
CA GLU A 15 9.81 -1.44 18.08
C GLU A 15 10.17 0.04 17.87
N LEU A 16 11.25 0.34 17.15
CA LEU A 16 11.61 1.70 16.79
C LEU A 16 10.55 2.34 15.89
N ALA A 17 10.04 1.60 14.91
CA ALA A 17 8.97 2.05 14.03
C ALA A 17 7.68 2.35 14.79
N LEU A 18 7.27 1.49 15.72
CA LEU A 18 6.10 1.72 16.55
C LEU A 18 6.26 2.94 17.47
N ARG A 19 7.45 3.14 18.03
CA ARG A 19 7.75 4.34 18.84
C ARG A 19 7.67 5.61 17.99
N LEU A 20 8.28 5.60 16.82
CA LEU A 20 8.23 6.75 15.90
C LEU A 20 6.79 7.01 15.43
N ALA A 21 6.05 5.98 15.07
CA ALA A 21 4.65 6.09 14.68
C ALA A 21 3.77 6.72 15.77
N ASN A 22 4.00 6.36 17.05
CA ASN A 22 3.32 7.01 18.18
C ASN A 22 3.57 8.53 18.18
N GLN A 23 4.82 8.97 18.07
CA GLN A 23 5.16 10.41 18.03
C GLN A 23 4.51 11.12 16.85
N VAL A 24 4.48 10.47 15.68
CA VAL A 24 3.85 11.02 14.48
C VAL A 24 2.34 11.17 14.67
N PHE A 25 1.66 10.15 15.21
CA PHE A 25 0.20 10.21 15.45
C PHE A 25 -0.16 11.20 16.54
N GLU A 26 0.63 11.31 17.60
CA GLU A 26 0.48 12.34 18.64
C GLU A 26 0.61 13.74 18.01
N GLY A 27 1.66 13.99 17.23
CA GLY A 27 1.85 15.27 16.56
C GLY A 27 0.75 15.62 15.55
N CYS A 28 0.15 14.61 14.90
CA CYS A 28 -1.03 14.80 14.06
C CYS A 28 -2.28 15.13 14.89
N ALA A 29 -2.53 14.38 15.97
CA ALA A 29 -3.71 14.54 16.82
C ALA A 29 -3.71 15.89 17.53
N GLU A 30 -2.56 16.38 18.04
CA GLU A 30 -2.41 17.73 18.61
C GLU A 30 -2.82 18.85 17.65
N ARG A 31 -2.80 18.57 16.34
CA ARG A 31 -3.17 19.50 15.27
C ARG A 31 -4.54 19.20 14.66
N GLY A 32 -5.33 18.31 15.33
CA GLY A 32 -6.68 17.95 14.92
C GLY A 32 -6.75 17.02 13.70
N VAL A 33 -5.64 16.34 13.34
CA VAL A 33 -5.60 15.40 12.22
C VAL A 33 -5.66 13.96 12.73
N VAL A 34 -6.58 13.18 12.18
CA VAL A 34 -6.67 11.72 12.37
C VAL A 34 -6.08 11.04 11.15
N ALA A 35 -4.83 10.59 11.23
CA ALA A 35 -4.18 9.84 10.18
C ALA A 35 -4.50 8.34 10.27
N MET A 36 -4.29 7.63 9.18
CA MET A 36 -4.53 6.19 9.07
C MET A 36 -3.21 5.47 8.86
N PRO A 37 -2.77 4.61 9.79
CA PRO A 37 -1.60 3.76 9.58
C PRO A 37 -1.87 2.74 8.47
N LEU A 38 -0.86 2.46 7.67
CA LEU A 38 -0.93 1.50 6.56
C LEU A 38 0.12 0.40 6.72
N LYS A 39 -0.08 -0.70 5.99
CA LYS A 39 0.90 -1.76 5.78
C LYS A 39 1.65 -2.18 7.07
N GLY A 40 2.99 -2.17 7.02
CA GLY A 40 3.86 -2.69 8.06
C GLY A 40 3.60 -2.15 9.45
N VAL A 41 3.53 -0.84 9.62
CA VAL A 41 3.33 -0.25 10.95
C VAL A 41 1.95 -0.58 11.52
N LEU A 42 0.90 -0.62 10.67
CA LEU A 42 -0.43 -1.08 11.08
C LEU A 42 -0.42 -2.55 11.48
N LEU A 43 0.23 -3.40 10.68
CA LEU A 43 0.28 -4.84 10.94
C LEU A 43 1.02 -5.14 12.25
N LEU A 44 2.17 -4.50 12.51
CA LEU A 44 2.93 -4.68 13.75
C LEU A 44 2.20 -4.16 14.99
N ALA A 45 1.45 -3.05 14.86
CA ALA A 45 0.65 -2.53 15.97
C ALA A 45 -0.53 -3.45 16.29
N ARG A 46 -1.20 -3.95 15.24
CA ARG A 46 -2.42 -4.75 15.38
C ARG A 46 -2.16 -6.21 15.75
N TRP A 47 -1.05 -6.76 15.28
CA TRP A 47 -0.68 -8.16 15.48
C TRP A 47 0.75 -8.28 16.01
N PRO A 48 0.92 -8.24 17.34
CA PRO A 48 2.25 -8.30 17.97
C PRO A 48 3.07 -9.54 17.61
N ALA A 49 2.44 -10.63 17.19
CA ALA A 49 3.13 -11.85 16.72
C ALA A 49 3.99 -11.62 15.48
N LEU A 50 3.74 -10.57 14.69
CA LEU A 50 4.58 -10.18 13.55
C LEU A 50 5.88 -9.48 13.95
N ARG A 51 5.99 -8.99 15.20
CA ARG A 51 7.19 -8.32 15.67
C ARG A 51 8.37 -9.28 15.69
N GLY A 52 9.47 -8.87 15.05
CA GLY A 52 10.64 -9.74 14.87
C GLY A 52 10.57 -10.72 13.68
N GLN A 53 9.44 -10.77 12.97
CA GLN A 53 9.28 -11.60 11.76
C GLN A 53 9.14 -10.77 10.48
N ARG A 54 8.81 -9.49 10.60
CA ARG A 54 8.53 -8.59 9.48
C ARG A 54 9.48 -7.41 9.49
N ASP A 55 10.30 -7.32 8.44
CA ASP A 55 11.16 -6.17 8.22
C ASP A 55 10.37 -4.91 7.86
N LEU A 56 10.84 -3.77 8.37
CA LEU A 56 10.32 -2.44 8.08
C LEU A 56 11.45 -1.54 7.61
N VAL A 57 11.17 -0.79 6.55
CA VAL A 57 12.08 0.24 6.03
C VAL A 57 11.47 1.63 6.08
N ASP A 58 10.14 1.69 6.20
CA ASP A 58 9.35 2.92 6.17
C ASP A 58 8.11 2.81 7.07
N ILE A 59 7.51 3.96 7.35
CA ILE A 59 6.22 4.09 8.02
C ILE A 59 5.25 4.71 7.03
N ASP A 60 4.26 3.93 6.59
CA ASP A 60 3.24 4.39 5.66
C ASP A 60 2.02 4.95 6.40
N LEU A 61 1.59 6.15 6.02
CA LEU A 61 0.39 6.82 6.53
C LEU A 61 -0.52 7.24 5.38
N LEU A 62 -1.83 7.09 5.54
CA LEU A 62 -2.81 7.70 4.65
C LEU A 62 -3.44 8.90 5.35
N VAL A 63 -3.50 10.03 4.65
CA VAL A 63 -4.16 11.25 5.13
C VAL A 63 -5.08 11.82 4.07
N ARG A 64 -6.05 12.65 4.48
CA ARG A 64 -6.86 13.41 3.53
C ARG A 64 -6.02 14.52 2.88
N SER A 65 -6.35 14.86 1.65
CA SER A 65 -5.62 15.92 0.93
C SER A 65 -5.67 17.28 1.65
N SER A 66 -6.73 17.55 2.42
CA SER A 66 -6.86 18.75 3.26
C SER A 66 -5.82 18.82 4.38
N ASP A 67 -5.30 17.67 4.82
CA ASP A 67 -4.53 17.57 6.04
C ASP A 67 -3.01 17.50 5.78
N ILE A 68 -2.59 17.42 4.51
CA ILE A 68 -1.19 17.18 4.14
C ILE A 68 -0.21 18.23 4.70
N GLU A 69 -0.55 19.51 4.64
CA GLU A 69 0.33 20.57 5.13
C GLU A 69 0.42 20.54 6.66
N THR A 70 -0.66 20.18 7.35
CA THR A 70 -0.69 20.03 8.81
C THR A 70 0.18 18.84 9.24
N VAL A 71 0.09 17.71 8.51
CA VAL A 71 0.93 16.54 8.74
C VAL A 71 2.41 16.86 8.45
N ALA A 72 2.69 17.57 7.36
CA ALA A 72 4.05 17.99 7.05
C ALA A 72 4.64 18.88 8.15
N LEU A 73 3.83 19.75 8.76
CA LEU A 73 4.26 20.56 9.92
C LEU A 73 4.55 19.67 11.15
N ALA A 74 3.69 18.70 11.43
CA ALA A 74 3.93 17.74 12.52
C ALA A 74 5.24 16.97 12.32
N LEU A 75 5.50 16.49 11.10
CA LEU A 75 6.72 15.77 10.76
C LEU A 75 7.98 16.64 10.88
N ARG A 76 7.91 17.92 10.49
CA ARG A 76 9.04 18.85 10.67
C ARG A 76 9.37 19.08 12.14
N THR A 77 8.38 19.11 13.04
CA THR A 77 8.68 19.23 14.48
C THR A 77 9.41 18.03 15.05
N LEU A 78 9.33 16.86 14.36
CA LEU A 78 10.09 15.65 14.67
C LEU A 78 11.42 15.53 13.89
N GLY A 79 11.81 16.58 13.15
CA GLY A 79 13.06 16.64 12.39
C GLY A 79 13.01 15.92 11.04
N PHE A 80 11.81 15.71 10.47
CA PHE A 80 11.66 15.12 9.13
C PHE A 80 11.48 16.20 8.06
N GLU A 81 12.20 16.06 6.94
CA GLU A 81 12.09 16.93 5.79
C GLU A 81 11.58 16.17 4.54
N PRO A 82 10.75 16.80 3.72
CA PRO A 82 10.24 16.18 2.52
C PRO A 82 11.31 16.04 1.46
N THR A 83 11.51 14.83 0.91
CA THR A 83 12.46 14.56 -0.17
C THR A 83 11.79 14.39 -1.52
N VAL A 84 10.63 13.72 -1.57
CA VAL A 84 9.87 13.47 -2.79
C VAL A 84 8.44 13.93 -2.58
N ARG A 85 7.94 14.73 -3.51
CA ARG A 85 6.52 15.11 -3.57
C ARG A 85 5.92 14.64 -4.88
N SER A 86 4.75 14.05 -4.79
CA SER A 86 3.94 13.62 -5.94
C SER A 86 2.46 13.93 -5.70
N SER A 87 1.65 13.77 -6.72
CA SER A 87 0.19 13.87 -6.55
C SER A 87 -0.40 12.72 -5.71
N ALA A 88 0.40 11.68 -5.44
CA ALA A 88 -0.02 10.51 -4.65
C ALA A 88 0.40 10.60 -3.18
N GLY A 89 1.36 11.47 -2.85
CA GLY A 89 1.90 11.61 -1.51
C GLY A 89 3.30 12.20 -1.47
N SER A 90 3.92 12.14 -0.31
CA SER A 90 5.26 12.68 -0.05
C SER A 90 6.06 11.75 0.85
N THR A 91 7.34 11.58 0.56
CA THR A 91 8.28 10.88 1.44
C THR A 91 9.04 11.89 2.28
N PHE A 92 9.17 11.60 3.57
CA PHE A 92 9.91 12.40 4.54
C PHE A 92 11.05 11.58 5.12
N VAL A 93 12.20 12.20 5.30
CA VAL A 93 13.40 11.58 5.89
C VAL A 93 13.97 12.46 7.00
N SER A 94 14.73 11.85 7.90
CA SER A 94 15.43 12.54 8.98
C SER A 94 16.79 11.89 9.20
N ASP A 95 17.81 12.68 9.47
CA ASP A 95 19.13 12.16 9.86
C ASP A 95 19.13 11.52 11.27
N ALA A 96 18.13 11.84 12.08
CA ALA A 96 17.99 11.31 13.43
C ALA A 96 17.30 9.93 13.47
N TRP A 97 16.64 9.51 12.39
CA TRP A 97 15.86 8.29 12.33
C TRP A 97 16.25 7.43 11.13
N PRO A 98 16.44 6.11 11.31
CA PRO A 98 16.80 5.20 10.21
C PRO A 98 15.62 4.82 9.31
N LEU A 99 14.42 5.28 9.62
CA LEU A 99 13.18 4.99 8.90
C LEU A 99 12.67 6.25 8.21
N SER A 100 12.19 6.12 6.98
CA SER A 100 11.44 7.16 6.30
C SER A 100 9.95 7.12 6.66
N ILE A 101 9.24 8.20 6.37
CA ILE A 101 7.78 8.28 6.54
C ILE A 101 7.16 8.59 5.19
N ASP A 102 6.33 7.67 4.70
CA ASP A 102 5.59 7.82 3.46
C ASP A 102 4.16 8.26 3.73
N VAL A 103 3.89 9.53 3.46
CA VAL A 103 2.55 10.12 3.61
C VAL A 103 1.80 9.98 2.29
N HIS A 104 0.80 9.10 2.27
CA HIS A 104 -0.06 8.84 1.12
C HIS A 104 -1.29 9.73 1.13
N LEU A 105 -1.65 10.29 -0.02
CA LEU A 105 -2.94 10.95 -0.28
C LEU A 105 -3.93 10.00 -0.95
N ARG A 106 -3.43 8.88 -1.47
CA ARG A 106 -4.20 7.82 -2.14
C ARG A 106 -3.51 6.48 -1.95
N LEU A 107 -4.31 5.44 -1.85
CA LEU A 107 -3.82 4.06 -1.78
C LEU A 107 -3.28 3.58 -3.13
N PHE A 108 -3.93 4.02 -4.22
CA PHE A 108 -3.60 3.59 -5.59
C PHE A 108 -3.50 4.79 -6.55
N PRO A 109 -2.80 4.63 -7.69
CA PRO A 109 -2.83 5.60 -8.78
C PRO A 109 -4.27 5.94 -9.20
N HIS A 110 -4.47 7.14 -9.68
CA HIS A 110 -5.80 7.60 -10.09
C HIS A 110 -6.42 6.68 -11.14
N GLY A 111 -7.63 6.20 -10.86
CA GLY A 111 -8.38 5.32 -11.74
C GLY A 111 -8.04 3.83 -11.59
N LEU A 112 -7.00 3.47 -10.82
CA LEU A 112 -6.73 2.07 -10.50
C LEU A 112 -7.52 1.68 -9.26
N PHE A 113 -8.42 0.73 -9.42
CA PHE A 113 -9.37 0.25 -8.41
C PHE A 113 -10.35 1.34 -7.88
N ARG A 114 -11.36 0.92 -7.16
CA ARG A 114 -12.38 1.81 -6.57
C ARG A 114 -12.15 2.08 -5.08
N MET A 115 -11.00 1.71 -4.56
CA MET A 115 -10.63 1.93 -3.17
C MET A 115 -10.11 3.36 -3.01
N SER A 116 -11.03 4.33 -2.90
CA SER A 116 -10.68 5.73 -2.73
C SER A 116 -10.33 6.05 -1.27
N THR A 117 -9.54 7.09 -1.05
CA THR A 117 -9.17 7.58 0.28
C THR A 117 -10.41 7.90 1.12
N ASP A 118 -11.34 8.68 0.58
CA ASP A 118 -12.58 9.04 1.30
C ASP A 118 -13.44 7.80 1.61
N GLY A 119 -13.52 6.85 0.68
CA GLY A 119 -14.24 5.60 0.88
C GLY A 119 -13.65 4.73 1.99
N VAL A 120 -12.33 4.70 2.12
CA VAL A 120 -11.66 3.96 3.21
C VAL A 120 -11.85 4.69 4.54
N PHE A 121 -11.66 6.01 4.59
CA PHE A 121 -11.90 6.78 5.80
C PHE A 121 -13.36 6.71 6.26
N SER A 122 -14.34 6.62 5.34
CA SER A 122 -15.77 6.51 5.71
C SER A 122 -16.12 5.15 6.35
N ARG A 123 -15.33 4.12 6.11
CA ARG A 123 -15.51 2.78 6.70
C ARG A 123 -14.57 2.51 7.88
N ALA A 124 -13.60 3.39 8.09
CA ALA A 124 -12.64 3.26 9.17
C ALA A 124 -13.29 3.55 10.52
N GLU A 125 -12.82 2.87 11.54
CA GLU A 125 -13.18 3.14 12.93
C GLU A 125 -12.10 4.00 13.58
N LEU A 126 -12.49 4.90 14.49
CA LEU A 126 -11.54 5.60 15.33
C LEU A 126 -11.01 4.64 16.41
N ASP A 127 -9.71 4.41 16.40
CA ASP A 127 -9.05 3.50 17.32
C ASP A 127 -8.08 4.26 18.23
N THR A 128 -8.21 4.05 19.53
CA THR A 128 -7.37 4.67 20.58
C THR A 128 -6.51 3.63 21.30
N SER A 129 -6.51 2.39 20.82
CA SER A 129 -5.79 1.27 21.45
C SER A 129 -4.51 0.87 20.72
N LEU A 130 -4.42 1.15 19.42
CA LEU A 130 -3.27 0.77 18.60
C LEU A 130 -2.03 1.63 18.83
N PHE A 131 -2.26 2.93 19.06
CA PHE A 131 -1.22 3.94 19.25
C PHE A 131 -1.58 4.85 20.41
N ALA A 132 -0.61 5.65 20.88
CA ALA A 132 -0.81 6.62 21.97
C ALA A 132 -1.83 7.72 21.64
N ALA A 133 -2.06 7.98 20.35
CA ALA A 133 -3.07 8.92 19.85
C ALA A 133 -4.13 8.22 18.99
N PRO A 134 -5.33 8.83 18.85
CA PRO A 134 -6.38 8.29 17.99
C PRO A 134 -5.94 8.20 16.53
N VAL A 135 -6.20 7.06 15.90
CA VAL A 135 -5.95 6.80 14.48
C VAL A 135 -7.21 6.29 13.79
N ALA A 136 -7.31 6.51 12.48
CA ALA A 136 -8.33 5.86 11.68
C ALA A 136 -7.87 4.43 11.35
N ARG A 137 -8.62 3.42 11.79
CA ARG A 137 -8.29 2.02 11.61
C ARG A 137 -9.10 1.39 10.49
N MET A 138 -8.43 0.84 9.49
CA MET A 138 -9.08 0.04 8.44
C MET A 138 -9.74 -1.22 9.01
N SER A 139 -10.85 -1.65 8.42
CA SER A 139 -11.37 -3.01 8.62
C SER A 139 -10.36 -4.07 8.16
N HIS A 140 -10.53 -5.32 8.58
CA HIS A 140 -9.66 -6.43 8.13
C HIS A 140 -9.75 -6.61 6.61
N GLU A 141 -10.96 -6.49 6.05
CA GLU A 141 -11.24 -6.63 4.62
C GLU A 141 -10.56 -5.51 3.81
N ASP A 142 -10.56 -4.26 4.31
CA ASP A 142 -9.89 -3.14 3.67
C ASP A 142 -8.37 -3.30 3.74
N VAL A 143 -7.79 -3.77 4.86
CA VAL A 143 -6.36 -4.09 4.96
C VAL A 143 -5.99 -5.16 3.93
N PHE A 144 -6.76 -6.24 3.85
CA PHE A 144 -6.49 -7.34 2.93
C PHE A 144 -6.62 -6.91 1.46
N ALA A 145 -7.66 -6.13 1.15
CA ALA A 145 -7.86 -5.55 -0.18
C ALA A 145 -6.71 -4.59 -0.57
N HIS A 146 -6.24 -3.78 0.39
CA HIS A 146 -5.11 -2.88 0.16
C HIS A 146 -3.83 -3.65 -0.14
N LEU A 147 -3.51 -4.70 0.63
CA LEU A 147 -2.30 -5.51 0.41
C LEU A 147 -2.34 -6.20 -0.95
N ILE A 148 -3.47 -6.79 -1.35
CA ILE A 148 -3.64 -7.39 -2.68
C ILE A 148 -3.44 -6.35 -3.79
N GLY A 149 -4.08 -5.19 -3.67
CA GLY A 149 -3.92 -4.13 -4.66
C GLY A 149 -2.51 -3.55 -4.69
N HIS A 150 -1.84 -3.45 -3.53
CA HIS A 150 -0.46 -2.99 -3.41
C HIS A 150 0.51 -3.96 -4.08
N PHE A 151 0.38 -5.26 -3.83
CA PHE A 151 1.16 -6.30 -4.51
C PHE A 151 1.06 -6.18 -6.02
N VAL A 152 -0.17 -6.09 -6.55
CA VAL A 152 -0.41 -5.94 -7.99
C VAL A 152 0.16 -4.64 -8.54
N LYS A 153 -0.05 -3.51 -7.85
CA LYS A 153 0.49 -2.19 -8.21
C LYS A 153 2.02 -2.20 -8.26
N GLY A 154 2.65 -2.84 -7.27
CA GLY A 154 4.11 -2.96 -7.15
C GLY A 154 4.74 -3.93 -8.13
N ARG A 155 3.95 -4.64 -8.93
CA ARG A 155 4.42 -5.76 -9.78
C ARG A 155 5.12 -6.83 -8.95
N GLY A 156 4.56 -7.11 -7.76
CA GLY A 156 5.14 -8.06 -6.83
C GLY A 156 5.41 -9.40 -7.49
N THR A 157 6.59 -9.93 -7.24
CA THR A 157 6.94 -11.28 -7.64
C THR A 157 6.47 -12.25 -6.58
N PHE A 158 5.91 -13.39 -6.97
CA PHE A 158 5.47 -14.40 -6.00
C PHE A 158 6.62 -15.08 -5.23
N ARG A 159 7.85 -14.67 -5.47
CA ARG A 159 9.05 -15.20 -4.81
C ARG A 159 9.49 -14.39 -3.60
N GLU A 160 9.51 -13.05 -3.72
CA GLU A 160 10.06 -12.16 -2.71
C GLU A 160 9.27 -10.85 -2.67
N ASP A 161 8.19 -10.81 -1.90
CA ASP A 161 7.39 -9.59 -1.73
C ASP A 161 6.76 -9.59 -0.34
N THR A 162 7.10 -8.59 0.47
CA THR A 162 6.60 -8.45 1.84
C THR A 162 5.08 -8.36 1.91
N SER A 163 4.43 -7.79 0.87
CA SER A 163 2.96 -7.74 0.82
C SER A 163 2.36 -9.13 0.64
N LEU A 164 3.05 -10.02 -0.08
CA LEU A 164 2.62 -11.41 -0.23
C LEU A 164 2.74 -12.19 1.07
N ASP A 165 3.81 -11.96 1.81
CA ASP A 165 4.01 -12.58 3.13
C ASP A 165 3.00 -12.06 4.15
N ASP A 166 2.67 -10.76 4.12
CA ASP A 166 1.59 -10.17 4.90
C ASP A 166 0.23 -10.81 4.57
N ILE A 167 -0.07 -11.04 3.29
CA ILE A 167 -1.30 -11.72 2.83
C ILE A 167 -1.34 -13.16 3.34
N ARG A 168 -0.25 -13.91 3.21
CA ARG A 168 -0.14 -15.30 3.72
C ARG A 168 -0.33 -15.36 5.22
N TRP A 169 0.27 -14.42 5.92
CA TRP A 169 0.17 -14.34 7.38
C TRP A 169 -1.29 -14.11 7.82
N LEU A 170 -1.99 -13.12 7.24
CA LEU A 170 -3.39 -12.84 7.56
C LEU A 170 -4.33 -14.04 7.36
N LEU A 171 -4.05 -14.85 6.33
CA LEU A 171 -4.82 -16.08 6.08
C LEU A 171 -4.54 -17.17 7.11
N ARG A 172 -3.28 -17.33 7.55
CA ARG A 172 -2.87 -18.39 8.48
C ARG A 172 -3.25 -18.12 9.92
N GLU A 173 -3.17 -16.86 10.35
CA GLU A 173 -3.40 -16.47 11.76
C GLU A 173 -4.88 -16.33 12.12
N GLY A 174 -5.78 -16.77 11.25
CA GLY A 174 -7.22 -16.80 11.52
C GLY A 174 -7.86 -15.42 11.62
N VAL A 175 -7.27 -14.42 10.97
CA VAL A 175 -7.87 -13.08 10.82
C VAL A 175 -9.19 -13.18 10.05
N PHE A 176 -9.27 -14.13 9.14
CA PHE A 176 -10.47 -14.50 8.40
C PHE A 176 -10.84 -15.94 8.70
N GLN A 177 -12.16 -16.21 8.74
CA GLN A 177 -12.70 -17.55 8.82
C GLN A 177 -13.19 -17.99 7.43
N PHE A 178 -13.42 -19.29 7.26
CA PHE A 178 -13.90 -19.83 5.99
C PHE A 178 -15.24 -19.21 5.56
N GLU A 179 -16.10 -18.89 6.52
CA GLU A 179 -17.39 -18.25 6.34
C GLU A 179 -17.29 -16.84 5.77
N ASP A 180 -16.18 -16.13 6.04
CA ASP A 180 -15.93 -14.77 5.57
C ASP A 180 -15.62 -14.70 4.08
N ALA A 181 -15.24 -15.82 3.45
CA ALA A 181 -14.81 -15.87 2.06
C ALA A 181 -15.82 -15.27 1.07
N GLY A 182 -17.13 -15.46 1.35
CA GLY A 182 -18.21 -14.87 0.57
C GLY A 182 -18.25 -13.35 0.65
N ALA A 183 -18.10 -12.82 1.86
CA ALA A 183 -18.05 -11.39 2.14
C ALA A 183 -16.80 -10.75 1.54
N LEU A 184 -15.63 -11.40 1.68
CA LEU A 184 -14.38 -10.97 1.04
C LEU A 184 -14.53 -10.85 -0.48
N GLY A 185 -15.09 -11.86 -1.15
CA GLY A 185 -15.31 -11.81 -2.58
C GLY A 185 -16.28 -10.71 -3.00
N ALA A 186 -17.31 -10.41 -2.20
CA ALA A 186 -18.21 -9.29 -2.43
C ALA A 186 -17.49 -7.95 -2.27
N HIS A 187 -16.66 -7.84 -1.24
CA HIS A 187 -15.85 -6.66 -0.95
C HIS A 187 -14.87 -6.36 -2.09
N PHE A 188 -14.11 -7.35 -2.57
CA PHE A 188 -13.23 -7.19 -3.72
C PHE A 188 -13.96 -6.75 -4.99
N ARG A 189 -15.17 -7.28 -5.25
CA ARG A 189 -15.98 -6.85 -6.40
C ARG A 189 -16.43 -5.39 -6.26
N ALA A 190 -16.86 -4.97 -5.08
CA ALA A 190 -17.26 -3.59 -4.81
C ALA A 190 -16.10 -2.60 -5.03
N LEU A 191 -14.89 -3.00 -4.64
CA LEU A 191 -13.67 -2.19 -4.81
C LEU A 191 -13.04 -2.31 -6.20
N GLY A 192 -13.57 -3.12 -7.11
CA GLY A 192 -12.99 -3.34 -8.45
C GLY A 192 -11.72 -4.19 -8.44
N LEU A 193 -11.43 -4.86 -7.33
CA LEU A 193 -10.23 -5.68 -7.10
C LEU A 193 -10.41 -7.17 -7.45
N GLN A 194 -11.54 -7.58 -8.04
CA GLN A 194 -11.81 -9.00 -8.26
C GLN A 194 -10.77 -9.72 -9.14
N ARG A 195 -10.23 -9.05 -10.19
CA ARG A 195 -9.17 -9.63 -11.01
C ARG A 195 -7.85 -9.67 -10.26
N ALA A 196 -7.52 -8.62 -9.53
CA ALA A 196 -6.34 -8.57 -8.67
C ALA A 196 -6.38 -9.67 -7.61
N ALA A 197 -7.51 -9.83 -6.91
CA ALA A 197 -7.71 -10.91 -5.95
C ALA A 197 -7.64 -12.29 -6.61
N GLY A 198 -8.24 -12.47 -7.78
CA GLY A 198 -8.15 -13.72 -8.55
C GLY A 198 -6.73 -14.03 -9.03
N TYR A 199 -5.96 -12.99 -9.37
CA TYR A 199 -4.55 -13.11 -9.75
C TYR A 199 -3.70 -13.56 -8.55
N VAL A 200 -3.83 -12.90 -7.41
CA VAL A 200 -3.02 -13.18 -6.21
C VAL A 200 -3.47 -14.49 -5.56
N LEU A 201 -4.71 -14.56 -5.07
CA LEU A 201 -5.22 -15.70 -4.29
C LEU A 201 -5.41 -16.98 -5.12
N GLY A 202 -5.54 -16.86 -6.43
CA GLY A 202 -5.61 -18.01 -7.32
C GLY A 202 -4.23 -18.51 -7.78
N HIS A 203 -3.12 -17.96 -7.28
CA HIS A 203 -1.77 -18.45 -7.55
C HIS A 203 -1.51 -19.76 -6.82
N GLU A 204 -0.59 -20.59 -7.35
CA GLU A 204 -0.25 -21.89 -6.76
C GLU A 204 0.22 -21.80 -5.31
N SER A 205 0.84 -20.68 -4.91
CA SER A 205 1.26 -20.42 -3.53
C SER A 205 0.12 -20.42 -2.51
N PHE A 206 -1.14 -20.31 -2.96
CA PHE A 206 -2.34 -20.31 -2.12
C PHE A 206 -3.27 -21.50 -2.41
N ARG A 207 -2.81 -22.48 -3.21
CA ARG A 207 -3.62 -23.62 -3.65
C ARG A 207 -4.23 -24.40 -2.48
N ASP A 208 -3.47 -24.56 -1.42
CA ASP A 208 -3.85 -25.37 -0.25
C ASP A 208 -4.52 -24.54 0.85
N ASP A 209 -4.70 -23.23 0.63
CA ASP A 209 -5.38 -22.36 1.58
C ASP A 209 -6.90 -22.38 1.33
N PRO A 210 -7.71 -22.89 2.28
CA PRO A 210 -9.15 -23.04 2.09
C PRO A 210 -9.88 -21.70 1.97
N ILE A 211 -9.41 -20.64 2.69
CA ILE A 211 -10.04 -19.32 2.68
C ILE A 211 -9.75 -18.64 1.34
N ALA A 212 -8.50 -18.66 0.87
CA ALA A 212 -8.12 -18.14 -0.44
C ALA A 212 -8.90 -18.82 -1.56
N CYS A 213 -8.98 -20.15 -1.56
CA CYS A 213 -9.74 -20.91 -2.54
C CYS A 213 -11.24 -20.57 -2.52
N ALA A 214 -11.84 -20.41 -1.35
CA ALA A 214 -13.25 -20.04 -1.20
C ALA A 214 -13.49 -18.59 -1.65
N ALA A 215 -12.59 -17.65 -1.29
CA ALA A 215 -12.64 -16.28 -1.74
C ALA A 215 -12.59 -16.18 -3.27
N VAL A 216 -11.67 -16.91 -3.93
CA VAL A 216 -11.56 -16.95 -5.39
C VAL A 216 -12.85 -17.45 -6.04
N ARG A 217 -13.46 -18.52 -5.50
CA ARG A 217 -14.76 -19.01 -6.00
C ARG A 217 -15.85 -17.95 -5.90
N SER A 218 -15.84 -17.17 -4.82
CA SER A 218 -16.84 -16.12 -4.57
C SER A 218 -16.65 -14.86 -5.43
N LEU A 219 -15.50 -14.66 -6.10
CA LEU A 219 -15.23 -13.52 -6.99
C LEU A 219 -16.15 -13.46 -8.21
N LYS A 220 -16.78 -14.58 -8.61
CA LYS A 220 -17.63 -14.70 -9.80
C LYS A 220 -16.92 -14.21 -11.08
N LEU A 221 -15.68 -14.66 -11.28
CA LEU A 221 -14.86 -14.28 -12.44
C LEU A 221 -15.48 -14.81 -13.73
N SER A 222 -15.69 -13.93 -14.71
CA SER A 222 -16.07 -14.28 -16.07
C SER A 222 -14.96 -15.03 -16.80
N LEU A 223 -15.26 -15.64 -17.96
CA LEU A 223 -14.24 -16.24 -18.80
C LEU A 223 -13.17 -15.22 -19.21
N LEU A 224 -13.59 -14.01 -19.58
CA LEU A 224 -12.67 -12.91 -19.92
C LEU A 224 -11.77 -12.53 -18.75
N ASP A 225 -12.30 -12.46 -17.52
CA ASP A 225 -11.48 -12.16 -16.33
C ASP A 225 -10.40 -13.24 -16.13
N ARG A 226 -10.77 -14.51 -16.31
CA ARG A 226 -9.82 -15.64 -16.20
C ARG A 226 -8.74 -15.59 -17.27
N MET A 227 -9.10 -15.25 -18.50
CA MET A 227 -8.13 -15.07 -19.59
C MET A 227 -7.16 -13.92 -19.30
N ILE A 228 -7.67 -12.79 -18.83
CA ILE A 228 -6.84 -11.63 -18.45
C ILE A 228 -5.87 -12.01 -17.33
N ILE A 229 -6.34 -12.70 -16.29
CA ILE A 229 -5.50 -13.18 -15.19
C ILE A 229 -4.42 -14.14 -15.70
N ALA A 230 -4.76 -15.06 -16.61
CA ALA A 230 -3.80 -15.99 -17.20
C ALA A 230 -2.70 -15.25 -17.98
N VAL A 231 -3.07 -14.26 -18.80
CA VAL A 231 -2.12 -13.41 -19.52
C VAL A 231 -1.23 -12.63 -18.56
N ALA A 232 -1.80 -12.05 -17.48
CA ALA A 232 -1.03 -11.34 -16.49
C ALA A 232 0.02 -12.23 -15.81
N ARG A 233 -0.30 -13.51 -15.55
CA ARG A 233 0.63 -14.48 -14.94
C ARG A 233 1.79 -14.82 -15.85
N LEU A 234 1.58 -14.94 -17.17
CA LEU A 234 2.67 -15.17 -18.12
C LEU A 234 3.75 -14.08 -18.11
N GLY A 235 3.36 -12.86 -17.70
CA GLY A 235 4.28 -11.72 -17.66
C GLY A 235 5.12 -11.61 -16.38
N THR A 236 4.77 -12.32 -15.32
CA THR A 236 5.44 -12.21 -14.00
C THR A 236 6.47 -13.29 -13.75
N ASP A 237 6.43 -14.39 -14.51
CA ASP A 237 7.42 -15.47 -14.37
C ASP A 237 8.78 -15.14 -15.01
N THR A 238 8.90 -14.02 -15.70
CA THR A 238 10.14 -13.53 -16.29
C THR A 238 10.80 -12.51 -15.38
N ASN A 239 12.05 -12.77 -14.99
CA ASN A 239 12.92 -11.98 -14.11
C ASN A 239 12.92 -10.46 -14.39
N GLY A 240 11.92 -9.70 -13.96
CA GLY A 240 11.93 -8.23 -13.93
C GLY A 240 11.95 -7.47 -15.25
N ASP A 241 12.49 -8.05 -16.31
CA ASP A 241 12.65 -7.45 -17.66
C ASP A 241 11.47 -7.74 -18.61
N SER A 242 10.34 -8.20 -18.06
CA SER A 242 9.19 -8.51 -18.90
C SER A 242 8.67 -7.27 -19.62
N PRO A 243 8.48 -7.31 -20.95
CA PRO A 243 7.78 -6.25 -21.68
C PRO A 243 6.33 -6.06 -21.23
N LEU A 244 5.84 -6.89 -20.32
CA LEU A 244 4.47 -6.89 -19.81
C LEU A 244 4.31 -6.05 -18.54
N TRP A 245 5.12 -5.00 -18.33
CA TRP A 245 5.03 -4.07 -17.20
C TRP A 245 3.65 -3.42 -17.02
N TRP A 246 2.81 -3.43 -18.05
CA TRP A 246 1.46 -2.89 -18.08
C TRP A 246 0.39 -3.87 -17.55
N THR A 247 0.73 -5.14 -17.30
CA THR A 247 -0.25 -6.16 -16.88
C THR A 247 -1.00 -5.85 -15.61
N PRO A 248 -0.43 -5.18 -14.56
CA PRO A 248 -1.21 -4.76 -13.40
C PRO A 248 -2.43 -3.91 -13.75
N HIS A 249 -2.34 -3.10 -14.81
CA HIS A 249 -3.46 -2.25 -15.24
C HIS A 249 -4.61 -3.04 -15.88
N LEU A 250 -4.36 -4.25 -16.36
CA LEU A 250 -5.40 -5.17 -16.82
C LEU A 250 -6.16 -5.83 -15.67
N LEU A 251 -5.56 -5.87 -14.50
CA LEU A 251 -6.18 -6.49 -13.32
C LEU A 251 -7.20 -5.59 -12.64
N ASP A 252 -7.36 -4.34 -13.11
CA ASP A 252 -8.54 -3.54 -12.79
C ASP A 252 -9.78 -4.09 -13.50
N ARG A 253 -10.93 -3.97 -12.87
CA ARG A 253 -12.22 -4.42 -13.44
C ARG A 253 -12.56 -3.73 -14.75
N SER A 254 -12.20 -2.47 -14.91
CA SER A 254 -12.50 -1.66 -16.08
C SER A 254 -11.27 -1.51 -16.96
N LEU A 255 -11.32 -2.05 -18.18
CA LEU A 255 -10.26 -1.83 -19.17
C LEU A 255 -10.05 -0.34 -19.48
N VAL A 256 -11.13 0.46 -19.41
CA VAL A 256 -11.07 1.92 -19.59
C VAL A 256 -10.38 2.60 -18.39
N ALA A 257 -10.67 2.17 -17.17
CA ALA A 257 -9.98 2.69 -15.98
C ALA A 257 -8.52 2.24 -15.98
N GLY A 258 -8.24 0.97 -16.31
CA GLY A 258 -6.89 0.45 -16.48
C GLY A 258 -6.09 1.21 -17.54
N SER A 259 -6.67 1.50 -18.70
CA SER A 259 -6.00 2.29 -19.74
C SER A 259 -5.73 3.73 -19.28
N ARG A 260 -6.68 4.40 -18.62
CA ARG A 260 -6.48 5.74 -18.05
C ARG A 260 -5.38 5.76 -16.99
N SER A 261 -5.36 4.75 -16.12
CA SER A 261 -4.30 4.58 -15.11
C SER A 261 -2.94 4.36 -15.78
N LEU A 262 -2.89 3.56 -16.84
CA LEU A 262 -1.69 3.33 -17.64
C LEU A 262 -1.14 4.62 -18.24
N PHE A 263 -2.00 5.43 -18.87
CA PHE A 263 -1.61 6.73 -19.44
C PHE A 263 -1.16 7.72 -18.36
N ALA A 264 -1.87 7.78 -17.23
CA ALA A 264 -1.47 8.64 -16.12
C ALA A 264 -0.11 8.23 -15.54
N HIS A 265 0.15 6.92 -15.44
CA HIS A 265 1.43 6.40 -14.97
C HIS A 265 2.58 6.67 -15.96
N ALA A 266 2.31 6.52 -17.24
CA ALA A 266 3.29 6.85 -18.30
C ALA A 266 3.63 8.34 -18.31
N ASP A 267 2.64 9.23 -18.13
CA ASP A 267 2.87 10.67 -18.03
C ASP A 267 3.66 11.05 -16.77
N GLU A 268 3.37 10.42 -15.63
CA GLU A 268 4.13 10.62 -14.39
C GLU A 268 5.57 10.11 -14.53
N ALA A 269 5.77 8.93 -15.12
CA ALA A 269 7.11 8.40 -15.40
C ALA A 269 7.91 9.33 -16.33
N ARG A 270 7.26 9.83 -17.38
CA ARG A 270 7.86 10.83 -18.28
C ARG A 270 8.26 12.09 -17.54
N ARG A 271 7.41 12.64 -16.66
CA ARG A 271 7.71 13.82 -15.85
C ARG A 271 8.90 13.59 -14.92
N ARG A 272 8.99 12.41 -14.28
CA ARG A 272 10.14 12.04 -13.44
C ARG A 272 11.44 11.99 -14.23
N VAL A 273 11.44 11.36 -15.41
CA VAL A 273 12.61 11.30 -16.30
C VAL A 273 13.02 12.70 -16.74
N LEU A 274 12.08 13.55 -17.16
CA LEU A 274 12.36 14.93 -17.55
C LEU A 274 12.93 15.76 -16.39
N ALA A 275 12.37 15.59 -15.17
CA ALA A 275 12.89 16.27 -13.98
C ALA A 275 14.32 15.80 -13.63
N GLN A 276 14.62 14.52 -13.75
CA GLN A 276 15.97 13.98 -13.54
C GLN A 276 16.98 14.49 -14.60
N LEU A 277 16.55 14.57 -15.85
CA LEU A 277 17.39 15.13 -16.94
C LEU A 277 17.64 16.63 -16.72
N ALA A 278 16.62 17.39 -16.34
CA ALA A 278 16.75 18.80 -16.02
C ALA A 278 17.70 19.03 -14.83
N ALA A 279 17.58 18.22 -13.77
CA ALA A 279 18.49 18.29 -12.62
C ALA A 279 19.95 17.97 -12.99
N ARG A 280 20.17 17.01 -13.91
CA ARG A 280 21.52 16.65 -14.41
C ARG A 280 22.10 17.67 -15.38
N SER A 281 21.27 18.39 -16.13
CA SER A 281 21.73 19.39 -17.13
C SER A 281 21.95 20.80 -16.58
N GLY A 282 21.66 21.01 -15.28
CA GLY A 282 21.77 22.37 -14.68
C GLY A 282 20.72 23.36 -15.21
N TRP A 283 19.68 22.88 -15.93
CA TRP A 283 18.64 23.72 -16.48
C TRP A 283 17.73 24.25 -15.35
N PRO A 284 17.52 25.58 -15.25
CA PRO A 284 16.69 26.14 -14.20
C PRO A 284 15.23 25.64 -14.40
N THR A 285 14.70 24.89 -13.44
CA THR A 285 13.28 24.53 -13.41
C THR A 285 12.48 25.77 -13.09
N ARG A 286 11.78 26.35 -14.07
CA ARG A 286 10.79 27.40 -13.81
C ARG A 286 9.67 26.81 -12.94
N SER A 287 9.45 27.46 -11.81
CA SER A 287 8.30 27.16 -10.95
C SER A 287 6.99 27.33 -11.74
N PRO A 288 6.00 26.43 -11.62
CA PRO A 288 4.71 26.56 -12.30
C PRO A 288 3.91 27.82 -11.94
N ASN A 289 4.32 28.55 -10.90
CA ASN A 289 3.61 29.73 -10.38
C ASN A 289 4.01 31.08 -11.04
N GLU A 290 4.92 31.10 -12.02
CA GLU A 290 5.29 32.35 -12.70
C GLU A 290 4.55 32.61 -14.00
N ALA A 291 3.61 31.77 -14.39
CA ALA A 291 2.83 31.91 -15.64
C ALA A 291 1.50 32.66 -15.47
N THR A 292 1.22 33.23 -14.30
CA THR A 292 0.01 34.03 -14.02
C THR A 292 0.38 35.34 -13.29
N ARG A 293 1.18 36.18 -13.96
CA ARG A 293 1.24 37.63 -13.73
C ARG A 293 1.26 38.33 -15.04
#